data_fdda345caa56674dbf30d4ed4dd4fc1a
#
_entry.id   fdda345caa56674dbf30d4ed4dd4fc1a
#
_cell.length_a   1.000
_cell.length_b   1.000
_cell.length_c   1.000
_cell.angle_alpha   90.00
_cell.angle_beta   90.00
_cell.angle_gamma   90.00
#
_symmetry.space_group_name_H-M   'P 1'
#
loop_
_entity.id
_entity.type
_entity.pdbx_description
1 polymer ?
#
loop_
_entity_poly.entity_id
_entity_poly.type
_entity_poly.pdbx_seq_one_letter_code
_entity_poly.pdbx_strand_id
1 'polypeptide(L)'
;MSILVNSSTKVLCQGFTGKQGSFHSEQALAYGTKMVGGVTPGKGGQSHVGLPVFNTMREAVKQTAATASVIYVPPAFAADSILEACDAGVGLIICITEGIPVLDMLNVKAALKANGARLIGPNCPGVITPDECKIGIMPGSIHLRGKVGIVSRSGTLTYEAVHQTTALKLGQSTCVGIGGDPIKGLNFIECLQMFEADAETEAIIMVGEIGGSDEEAAAEYIKSHISKPVAAYIAGQTAPAGKRMGHAGAIISGGSGKAADKIRALELAGAVVASSPAGLGEAVLAAIKHKAG
;
A
#
# COMPACT_ATOMS: atom_id res chain seq x y z
N MET A 1 -11.87 -0.93 14.08
CA MET A 1 -10.51 -1.54 13.98
C MET A 1 -10.00 -1.25 12.59
N SER A 2 -8.74 -0.93 12.44
CA SER A 2 -8.11 -0.67 11.14
C SER A 2 -7.53 -1.96 10.57
N ILE A 3 -7.28 -2.01 9.27
CA ILE A 3 -6.53 -3.11 8.68
C ILE A 3 -5.03 -2.84 8.74
N LEU A 4 -4.21 -3.88 8.89
CA LEU A 4 -2.74 -3.89 8.81
C LEU A 4 -2.01 -3.12 9.92
N VAL A 5 -2.35 -1.85 10.18
CA VAL A 5 -1.64 -0.98 11.13
C VAL A 5 -2.58 -0.19 12.02
N ASN A 6 -2.18 0.05 13.26
CA ASN A 6 -2.92 0.83 14.26
C ASN A 6 -1.96 1.52 15.24
N SER A 7 -2.52 2.19 16.25
CA SER A 7 -1.76 2.91 17.28
C SER A 7 -0.83 2.03 18.13
N SER A 8 -0.96 0.70 18.11
CA SER A 8 -0.05 -0.22 18.80
C SER A 8 1.11 -0.70 17.95
N THR A 9 1.08 -0.48 16.63
CA THR A 9 2.08 -0.96 15.67
C THR A 9 3.46 -0.33 15.96
N LYS A 10 4.43 -1.15 16.30
CA LYS A 10 5.83 -0.73 16.52
C LYS A 10 6.63 -0.89 15.24
N VAL A 11 7.26 0.20 14.78
CA VAL A 11 7.88 0.28 13.45
C VAL A 11 9.39 0.46 13.56
N LEU A 12 10.15 -0.33 12.80
CA LEU A 12 11.58 -0.14 12.51
C LEU A 12 11.78 0.42 11.11
N CYS A 13 12.77 1.29 10.93
CA CYS A 13 13.15 1.81 9.63
C CYS A 13 14.46 1.16 9.16
N GLN A 14 14.48 0.53 7.99
CA GLN A 14 15.70 0.08 7.32
C GLN A 14 16.20 1.15 6.35
N GLY A 15 17.49 1.43 6.37
CA GLY A 15 18.08 2.62 5.76
C GLY A 15 17.87 3.87 6.60
N PHE A 16 17.76 3.71 7.91
CA PHE A 16 17.31 4.72 8.87
C PHE A 16 18.14 6.01 8.87
N THR A 17 19.46 5.92 8.76
CA THR A 17 20.34 7.10 8.74
C THR A 17 20.55 7.71 7.36
N GLY A 18 19.89 7.16 6.33
CA GLY A 18 19.84 7.73 4.99
C GLY A 18 18.87 8.91 4.92
N LYS A 19 19.01 9.77 3.90
CA LYS A 19 18.20 10.97 3.75
C LYS A 19 16.69 10.69 3.79
N GLN A 20 16.22 9.69 3.04
CA GLN A 20 14.80 9.34 2.99
C GLN A 20 14.34 8.67 4.30
N GLY A 21 15.14 7.73 4.82
CA GLY A 21 14.84 7.05 6.09
C GLY A 21 14.72 8.03 7.24
N SER A 22 15.64 9.00 7.37
CA SER A 22 15.58 10.06 8.38
C SER A 22 14.33 10.90 8.24
N PHE A 23 14.12 11.49 7.05
CA PHE A 23 13.01 12.41 6.81
C PHE A 23 11.64 11.76 7.08
N HIS A 24 11.40 10.58 6.51
CA HIS A 24 10.11 9.93 6.67
C HIS A 24 9.90 9.34 8.07
N SER A 25 10.96 8.98 8.79
CA SER A 25 10.87 8.59 10.21
C SER A 25 10.50 9.78 11.10
N GLU A 26 11.05 10.96 10.86
CA GLU A 26 10.66 12.20 11.54
C GLU A 26 9.17 12.53 11.29
N GLN A 27 8.73 12.42 10.03
CA GLN A 27 7.32 12.64 9.68
C GLN A 27 6.39 11.61 10.32
N ALA A 28 6.81 10.35 10.44
CA ALA A 28 6.04 9.30 11.11
C ALA A 28 5.95 9.55 12.62
N LEU A 29 7.06 9.94 13.26
CA LEU A 29 7.08 10.34 14.68
C LEU A 29 6.16 11.53 14.95
N ALA A 30 6.25 12.59 14.12
CA ALA A 30 5.40 13.77 14.23
C ALA A 30 3.90 13.43 14.04
N TYR A 31 3.59 12.38 13.27
CA TYR A 31 2.23 11.87 13.08
C TYR A 31 1.72 11.04 14.26
N GLY A 32 2.58 10.62 15.19
CA GLY A 32 2.24 9.77 16.33
C GLY A 32 2.49 8.26 16.12
N THR A 33 3.12 7.88 15.00
CA THR A 33 3.53 6.48 14.76
C THR A 33 4.58 6.05 15.79
N LYS A 34 4.44 4.86 16.35
CA LYS A 34 5.41 4.28 17.29
C LYS A 34 6.65 3.77 16.56
N MET A 35 7.48 4.72 16.07
CA MET A 35 8.83 4.38 15.61
C MET A 35 9.69 3.99 16.82
N VAL A 36 10.30 2.81 16.76
CA VAL A 36 11.07 2.26 17.92
C VAL A 36 12.56 2.15 17.66
N GLY A 37 13.02 2.53 16.48
CA GLY A 37 14.42 2.53 16.07
C GLY A 37 14.57 2.32 14.58
N GLY A 38 15.81 2.06 14.15
CA GLY A 38 16.08 1.71 12.77
C GLY A 38 17.39 0.96 12.58
N VAL A 39 17.54 0.41 11.40
CA VAL A 39 18.72 -0.40 11.03
C VAL A 39 19.54 0.33 9.96
N THR A 40 20.82 0.46 10.25
CA THR A 40 21.85 0.88 9.30
C THR A 40 23.13 0.10 9.63
N PRO A 41 23.53 -0.88 8.81
CA PRO A 41 24.74 -1.66 9.04
C PRO A 41 25.96 -0.78 9.27
N GLY A 42 26.78 -1.12 10.29
CA GLY A 42 27.97 -0.37 10.68
C GLY A 42 27.72 0.87 11.56
N LYS A 43 26.44 1.19 11.87
CA LYS A 43 26.08 2.33 12.74
C LYS A 43 25.35 1.91 14.03
N GLY A 44 25.31 0.63 14.34
CA GLY A 44 24.72 0.12 15.57
C GLY A 44 25.31 0.76 16.82
N GLY A 45 24.47 0.99 17.83
CA GLY A 45 24.84 1.64 19.08
C GLY A 45 24.78 3.18 19.05
N GLN A 46 24.55 3.78 17.89
CA GLN A 46 24.32 5.23 17.77
C GLN A 46 22.86 5.57 18.08
N SER A 47 22.59 6.85 18.29
CA SER A 47 21.24 7.42 18.30
C SER A 47 21.03 8.27 17.05
N HIS A 48 19.86 8.15 16.42
CA HIS A 48 19.48 8.95 15.26
C HIS A 48 17.99 9.32 15.37
N VAL A 49 17.64 10.58 15.15
CA VAL A 49 16.27 11.12 15.33
C VAL A 49 15.70 10.77 16.73
N GLY A 50 16.55 10.74 17.75
CA GLY A 50 16.19 10.38 19.13
C GLY A 50 15.91 8.90 19.38
N LEU A 51 16.17 8.02 18.40
CA LEU A 51 15.90 6.60 18.46
C LEU A 51 17.19 5.78 18.26
N PRO A 52 17.24 4.52 18.79
CA PRO A 52 18.40 3.67 18.64
C PRO A 52 18.60 3.19 17.19
N VAL A 53 19.86 3.09 16.79
CA VAL A 53 20.30 2.48 15.54
C VAL A 53 20.89 1.10 15.82
N PHE A 54 20.50 0.11 15.02
CA PHE A 54 20.96 -1.27 15.09
C PHE A 54 21.74 -1.65 13.84
N ASN A 55 22.56 -2.69 13.92
CA ASN A 55 23.26 -3.23 12.75
C ASN A 55 22.40 -4.21 11.96
N THR A 56 21.48 -4.92 12.62
CA THR A 56 20.63 -5.96 12.00
C THR A 56 19.19 -5.87 12.47
N MET A 57 18.25 -6.36 11.64
CA MET A 57 16.84 -6.48 11.99
C MET A 57 16.63 -7.45 13.17
N ARG A 58 17.38 -8.54 13.22
CA ARG A 58 17.30 -9.51 14.34
C ARG A 58 17.62 -8.87 15.68
N GLU A 59 18.68 -8.07 15.75
CA GLU A 59 19.04 -7.31 16.95
C GLU A 59 17.95 -6.31 17.31
N ALA A 60 17.49 -5.54 16.33
CA ALA A 60 16.47 -4.51 16.51
C ALA A 60 15.13 -5.09 17.01
N VAL A 61 14.63 -6.15 16.40
CA VAL A 61 13.38 -6.81 16.81
C VAL A 61 13.49 -7.39 18.22
N LYS A 62 14.63 -8.04 18.55
CA LYS A 62 14.87 -8.59 19.90
C LYS A 62 14.80 -7.52 20.99
N GLN A 63 15.30 -6.30 20.71
CA GLN A 63 15.34 -5.23 21.72
C GLN A 63 14.05 -4.41 21.77
N THR A 64 13.33 -4.26 20.66
CA THR A 64 12.17 -3.35 20.56
C THR A 64 10.82 -4.05 20.51
N ALA A 65 10.80 -5.34 20.20
CA ALA A 65 9.59 -6.11 19.89
C ALA A 65 8.77 -5.43 18.75
N ALA A 66 9.44 -4.93 17.73
CA ALA A 66 8.81 -4.32 16.56
C ALA A 66 8.00 -5.34 15.76
N THR A 67 6.84 -4.92 15.27
CA THR A 67 5.90 -5.75 14.51
C THR A 67 5.86 -5.37 13.03
N ALA A 68 6.39 -4.19 12.68
CA ALA A 68 6.45 -3.70 11.31
C ALA A 68 7.83 -3.14 10.97
N SER A 69 8.19 -3.21 9.67
CA SER A 69 9.39 -2.60 9.12
C SER A 69 9.06 -1.76 7.89
N VAL A 70 9.70 -0.59 7.74
CA VAL A 70 9.65 0.20 6.51
C VAL A 70 11.04 0.30 5.90
N ILE A 71 11.13 0.14 4.57
CA ILE A 71 12.38 0.02 3.82
C ILE A 71 12.55 1.20 2.86
N TYR A 72 13.66 1.94 3.03
CA TYR A 72 14.09 3.07 2.18
C TYR A 72 15.49 2.86 1.60
N VAL A 73 16.00 1.64 1.60
CA VAL A 73 17.33 1.34 1.06
C VAL A 73 17.32 1.38 -0.48
N PRO A 74 18.48 1.58 -1.13
CA PRO A 74 18.56 1.52 -2.59
C PRO A 74 18.12 0.16 -3.17
N PRO A 75 17.66 0.10 -4.44
CA PRO A 75 17.11 -1.11 -5.07
C PRO A 75 17.99 -2.37 -4.94
N ALA A 76 19.30 -2.22 -5.06
CA ALA A 76 20.24 -3.34 -4.96
C ALA A 76 20.27 -4.04 -3.58
N PHE A 77 19.74 -3.39 -2.54
CA PHE A 77 19.73 -3.92 -1.17
C PHE A 77 18.31 -4.18 -0.64
N ALA A 78 17.28 -3.81 -1.41
CA ALA A 78 15.92 -3.83 -0.92
C ALA A 78 15.37 -5.24 -0.74
N ALA A 79 15.67 -6.17 -1.65
CA ALA A 79 15.27 -7.56 -1.51
C ALA A 79 15.90 -8.20 -0.27
N ASP A 80 17.20 -8.01 -0.05
CA ASP A 80 17.89 -8.50 1.16
C ASP A 80 17.30 -7.90 2.44
N SER A 81 16.93 -6.62 2.40
CA SER A 81 16.26 -5.97 3.54
C SER A 81 14.89 -6.56 3.85
N ILE A 82 14.11 -6.96 2.82
CA ILE A 82 12.84 -7.66 3.01
C ILE A 82 13.09 -9.04 3.62
N LEU A 83 14.05 -9.79 3.09
CA LEU A 83 14.40 -11.13 3.59
C LEU A 83 14.89 -11.08 5.03
N GLU A 84 15.74 -10.11 5.36
CA GLU A 84 16.23 -9.91 6.73
C GLU A 84 15.10 -9.60 7.71
N ALA A 85 14.12 -8.77 7.31
CA ALA A 85 12.94 -8.49 8.13
C ALA A 85 12.06 -9.75 8.32
N CYS A 86 11.87 -10.57 7.28
CA CYS A 86 11.20 -11.86 7.36
C CYS A 86 11.89 -12.79 8.37
N ASP A 87 13.20 -12.95 8.26
CA ASP A 87 13.99 -13.83 9.11
C ASP A 87 14.04 -13.35 10.58
N ALA A 88 13.89 -12.05 10.79
CA ALA A 88 13.78 -11.46 12.11
C ALA A 88 12.38 -11.64 12.74
N GLY A 89 11.40 -12.17 12.01
CA GLY A 89 10.04 -12.41 12.49
C GLY A 89 9.11 -11.20 12.42
N VAL A 90 9.41 -10.22 11.57
CA VAL A 90 8.53 -9.06 11.33
C VAL A 90 7.30 -9.49 10.54
N GLY A 91 6.11 -9.26 11.10
CA GLY A 91 4.85 -9.69 10.49
C GLY A 91 4.36 -8.81 9.34
N LEU A 92 4.75 -7.52 9.31
CA LEU A 92 4.38 -6.57 8.26
C LEU A 92 5.61 -5.81 7.75
N ILE A 93 5.86 -5.88 6.46
CA ILE A 93 6.99 -5.23 5.80
C ILE A 93 6.47 -4.26 4.76
N ILE A 94 6.97 -3.02 4.75
CA ILE A 94 6.58 -1.99 3.78
C ILE A 94 7.82 -1.61 2.99
N CYS A 95 7.86 -1.91 1.69
CA CYS A 95 8.98 -1.57 0.82
C CYS A 95 8.62 -0.41 -0.10
N ILE A 96 9.21 0.77 0.17
CA ILE A 96 8.98 1.98 -0.63
C ILE A 96 9.79 1.94 -1.92
N THR A 97 10.94 1.29 -1.89
CA THR A 97 11.92 1.26 -2.97
C THR A 97 11.34 0.74 -4.27
N GLU A 98 11.61 1.44 -5.36
CA GLU A 98 11.34 1.05 -6.75
C GLU A 98 12.58 0.44 -7.40
N GLY A 99 12.40 -0.42 -8.42
CA GLY A 99 13.49 -0.92 -9.25
C GLY A 99 14.19 -2.16 -8.71
N ILE A 100 13.55 -2.93 -7.85
CA ILE A 100 14.05 -4.24 -7.40
C ILE A 100 13.99 -5.22 -8.58
N PRO A 101 15.05 -5.99 -8.87
CA PRO A 101 15.02 -6.98 -9.94
C PRO A 101 13.92 -8.03 -9.73
N VAL A 102 13.26 -8.40 -10.83
CA VAL A 102 12.12 -9.37 -10.79
C VAL A 102 12.54 -10.70 -10.17
N LEU A 103 13.74 -11.21 -10.49
CA LEU A 103 14.23 -12.48 -9.94
C LEU A 103 14.43 -12.42 -8.43
N ASP A 104 14.89 -11.28 -7.90
CA ASP A 104 15.04 -11.09 -6.45
C ASP A 104 13.67 -11.08 -5.76
N MET A 105 12.67 -10.46 -6.40
CA MET A 105 11.30 -10.47 -5.89
C MET A 105 10.64 -11.85 -5.91
N LEU A 106 11.03 -12.77 -6.82
CA LEU A 106 10.56 -14.16 -6.76
C LEU A 106 11.09 -14.88 -5.51
N ASN A 107 12.36 -14.66 -5.15
CA ASN A 107 12.95 -15.18 -3.90
C ASN A 107 12.24 -14.59 -2.67
N VAL A 108 11.96 -13.27 -2.69
CA VAL A 108 11.19 -12.60 -1.64
C VAL A 108 9.80 -13.23 -1.50
N LYS A 109 9.07 -13.48 -2.58
CA LYS A 109 7.74 -14.13 -2.54
C LYS A 109 7.79 -15.52 -1.91
N ALA A 110 8.82 -16.29 -2.20
CA ALA A 110 9.01 -17.61 -1.60
C ALA A 110 9.23 -17.51 -0.07
N ALA A 111 10.06 -16.57 0.38
CA ALA A 111 10.33 -16.32 1.79
C ALA A 111 9.09 -15.82 2.55
N LEU A 112 8.34 -14.86 1.98
CA LEU A 112 7.09 -14.37 2.57
C LEU A 112 6.08 -15.51 2.79
N LYS A 113 5.94 -16.41 1.80
CA LYS A 113 5.06 -17.57 1.91
C LYS A 113 5.50 -18.53 3.02
N ALA A 114 6.80 -18.75 3.16
CA ALA A 114 7.36 -19.65 4.17
C ALA A 114 7.21 -19.09 5.60
N ASN A 115 7.39 -17.78 5.78
CA ASN A 115 7.39 -17.12 7.10
C ASN A 115 6.02 -16.54 7.50
N GLY A 116 5.04 -16.48 6.58
CA GLY A 116 3.73 -15.90 6.84
C GLY A 116 3.73 -14.35 6.97
N ALA A 117 4.84 -13.69 6.66
CA ALA A 117 4.93 -12.24 6.68
C ALA A 117 4.17 -11.61 5.51
N ARG A 118 3.60 -10.42 5.74
CA ARG A 118 2.93 -9.62 4.69
C ARG A 118 3.86 -8.53 4.19
N LEU A 119 3.88 -8.32 2.88
CA LEU A 119 4.63 -7.24 2.24
C LEU A 119 3.66 -6.26 1.57
N ILE A 120 3.82 -4.97 1.80
CA ILE A 120 3.24 -3.87 1.03
C ILE A 120 4.32 -3.33 0.09
N GLY A 121 4.03 -3.24 -1.18
CA GLY A 121 5.02 -2.89 -2.21
C GLY A 121 5.71 -4.12 -2.83
N PRO A 122 6.87 -3.95 -3.47
CA PRO A 122 7.69 -2.73 -3.59
C PRO A 122 7.04 -1.62 -4.43
N ASN A 123 7.78 -0.50 -4.60
CA ASN A 123 7.33 0.65 -5.39
C ASN A 123 5.95 1.16 -4.93
N CYS A 124 5.82 1.47 -3.66
CA CYS A 124 4.55 1.85 -3.03
C CYS A 124 4.69 3.09 -2.15
N PRO A 125 3.59 3.82 -1.88
CA PRO A 125 3.62 4.95 -0.96
C PRO A 125 3.49 4.54 0.51
N GLY A 126 3.22 3.26 0.81
CA GLY A 126 3.06 2.75 2.17
C GLY A 126 1.62 2.53 2.60
N VAL A 127 1.36 2.67 3.88
CA VAL A 127 0.05 2.49 4.52
C VAL A 127 -0.18 3.54 5.60
N ILE A 128 -1.44 3.98 5.73
CA ILE A 128 -1.84 4.92 6.79
C ILE A 128 -3.23 4.57 7.31
N THR A 129 -3.36 4.47 8.62
CA THR A 129 -4.63 4.52 9.33
C THR A 129 -4.69 5.90 9.98
N PRO A 130 -5.62 6.77 9.55
CA PRO A 130 -5.68 8.15 10.03
C PRO A 130 -5.79 8.23 11.55
N ASP A 131 -5.04 9.17 12.14
CA ASP A 131 -4.90 9.43 13.59
C ASP A 131 -4.26 8.30 14.42
N GLU A 132 -3.85 7.19 13.78
CA GLU A 132 -3.27 6.05 14.48
C GLU A 132 -1.83 5.72 14.07
N CYS A 133 -1.60 5.53 12.77
CA CYS A 133 -0.30 5.05 12.28
C CYS A 133 -0.06 5.41 10.82
N LYS A 134 1.10 6.00 10.54
CA LYS A 134 1.57 6.33 9.20
C LYS A 134 2.91 5.63 8.96
N ILE A 135 2.98 4.77 7.94
CA ILE A 135 4.22 4.11 7.52
C ILE A 135 4.41 4.34 6.02
N GLY A 136 5.50 4.99 5.65
CA GLY A 136 5.80 5.32 4.25
C GLY A 136 5.76 6.81 3.96
N ILE A 137 5.50 7.16 2.70
CA ILE A 137 5.67 8.52 2.16
C ILE A 137 4.37 9.30 2.00
N MET A 138 3.21 8.70 2.27
CA MET A 138 1.91 9.40 2.17
C MET A 138 1.89 10.63 3.08
N PRO A 139 1.41 11.81 2.61
CA PRO A 139 1.30 13.00 3.44
C PRO A 139 0.17 12.82 4.47
N GLY A 140 0.50 12.83 5.77
CA GLY A 140 -0.48 12.64 6.84
C GLY A 140 -1.56 13.73 6.89
N SER A 141 -1.20 14.97 6.51
CA SER A 141 -2.07 16.14 6.60
C SER A 141 -3.30 16.13 5.69
N ILE A 142 -3.33 15.29 4.64
CA ILE A 142 -4.50 15.18 3.75
C ILE A 142 -5.50 14.12 4.22
N HIS A 143 -5.13 13.30 5.19
CA HIS A 143 -5.98 12.21 5.70
C HIS A 143 -6.91 12.70 6.81
N LEU A 144 -8.09 12.12 6.83
CA LEU A 144 -9.10 12.32 7.86
C LEU A 144 -9.62 10.94 8.31
N ARG A 145 -9.70 10.70 9.61
CA ARG A 145 -10.31 9.46 10.11
C ARG A 145 -11.76 9.35 9.64
N GLY A 146 -12.11 8.20 9.10
CA GLY A 146 -13.44 7.96 8.54
C GLY A 146 -13.65 6.52 8.11
N LYS A 147 -14.45 6.32 7.05
CA LYS A 147 -15.10 5.04 6.76
C LYS A 147 -14.74 4.43 5.41
N VAL A 148 -13.89 5.09 4.62
CA VAL A 148 -13.54 4.62 3.27
C VAL A 148 -12.20 3.88 3.31
N GLY A 149 -12.20 2.59 2.98
CA GLY A 149 -10.99 1.83 2.71
C GLY A 149 -10.46 2.21 1.31
N ILE A 150 -9.16 2.48 1.19
CA ILE A 150 -8.53 2.81 -0.09
C ILE A 150 -7.42 1.82 -0.38
N VAL A 151 -7.46 1.17 -1.55
CA VAL A 151 -6.38 0.33 -2.07
C VAL A 151 -5.97 0.80 -3.46
N SER A 152 -4.67 1.04 -3.67
CA SER A 152 -4.19 1.67 -4.90
C SER A 152 -2.83 1.13 -5.35
N ARG A 153 -2.67 1.00 -6.68
CA ARG A 153 -1.35 0.74 -7.30
C ARG A 153 -0.54 2.03 -7.47
N SER A 154 -1.21 3.18 -7.55
CA SER A 154 -0.58 4.47 -7.84
C SER A 154 -0.41 5.30 -6.57
N GLY A 155 0.80 5.81 -6.32
CA GLY A 155 1.04 6.76 -5.22
C GLY A 155 0.24 8.05 -5.39
N THR A 156 0.37 8.71 -6.53
CA THR A 156 -0.27 10.01 -6.80
C THR A 156 -1.79 9.94 -6.77
N LEU A 157 -2.38 8.92 -7.43
CA LEU A 157 -3.84 8.76 -7.45
C LEU A 157 -4.40 8.33 -6.10
N THR A 158 -3.58 7.71 -5.25
CA THR A 158 -3.93 7.48 -3.84
C THR A 158 -4.20 8.81 -3.14
N TYR A 159 -3.32 9.80 -3.31
CA TYR A 159 -3.48 11.12 -2.68
C TYR A 159 -4.71 11.85 -3.20
N GLU A 160 -5.04 11.70 -4.48
CA GLU A 160 -6.25 12.25 -5.07
C GLU A 160 -7.52 11.65 -4.44
N ALA A 161 -7.59 10.32 -4.32
CA ALA A 161 -8.71 9.63 -3.67
C ALA A 161 -8.85 10.04 -2.19
N VAL A 162 -7.74 10.14 -1.48
CA VAL A 162 -7.70 10.58 -0.07
C VAL A 162 -8.20 12.02 0.05
N HIS A 163 -7.68 12.94 -0.78
CA HIS A 163 -8.09 14.35 -0.73
C HIS A 163 -9.59 14.51 -0.96
N GLN A 164 -10.16 13.84 -1.96
CA GLN A 164 -11.58 13.92 -2.27
C GLN A 164 -12.45 13.34 -1.16
N THR A 165 -12.10 12.18 -0.60
CA THR A 165 -12.85 11.58 0.51
C THR A 165 -12.76 12.42 1.79
N THR A 166 -11.63 13.11 2.01
CA THR A 166 -11.46 14.07 3.11
C THR A 166 -12.31 15.31 2.89
N ALA A 167 -12.29 15.90 1.68
CA ALA A 167 -13.12 17.07 1.34
C ALA A 167 -14.62 16.80 1.48
N LEU A 168 -15.06 15.59 1.17
CA LEU A 168 -16.44 15.13 1.33
C LEU A 168 -16.78 14.70 2.76
N LYS A 169 -15.85 14.83 3.71
CA LYS A 169 -16.00 14.42 5.12
C LYS A 169 -16.32 12.93 5.31
N LEU A 170 -16.02 12.09 4.34
CA LEU A 170 -16.12 10.65 4.44
C LEU A 170 -14.92 10.07 5.21
N GLY A 171 -13.75 10.65 5.03
CA GLY A 171 -12.49 10.19 5.62
C GLY A 171 -12.11 8.77 5.22
N GLN A 172 -11.00 8.27 5.77
CA GLN A 172 -10.49 6.94 5.46
C GLN A 172 -10.42 6.06 6.72
N SER A 173 -10.79 4.78 6.58
CA SER A 173 -10.55 3.78 7.62
C SER A 173 -9.07 3.33 7.58
N THR A 174 -8.59 2.95 6.42
CA THR A 174 -7.16 2.70 6.13
C THR A 174 -6.90 2.95 4.65
N CYS A 175 -5.74 3.51 4.34
CA CYS A 175 -5.27 3.73 2.98
C CYS A 175 -4.03 2.87 2.73
N VAL A 176 -4.08 1.99 1.72
CA VAL A 176 -3.02 1.04 1.38
C VAL A 176 -2.56 1.27 -0.06
N GLY A 177 -1.28 1.62 -0.23
CA GLY A 177 -0.65 1.63 -1.53
C GLY A 177 0.07 0.32 -1.79
N ILE A 178 -0.46 -0.53 -2.66
CA ILE A 178 0.11 -1.86 -2.93
C ILE A 178 1.27 -1.85 -3.93
N GLY A 179 1.49 -0.72 -4.61
CA GLY A 179 2.60 -0.54 -5.56
C GLY A 179 2.28 -0.95 -7.00
N GLY A 180 3.11 -0.44 -7.92
CA GLY A 180 2.96 -0.60 -9.37
C GLY A 180 3.84 -1.68 -9.99
N ASP A 181 4.63 -2.41 -9.21
CA ASP A 181 5.51 -3.45 -9.72
C ASP A 181 4.74 -4.73 -10.09
N PRO A 182 5.19 -5.50 -11.10
CA PRO A 182 4.52 -6.73 -11.52
C PRO A 182 4.61 -7.83 -10.47
N ILE A 183 5.69 -7.91 -9.70
CA ILE A 183 5.85 -8.83 -8.57
C ILE A 183 5.81 -8.01 -7.28
N LYS A 184 4.69 -8.13 -6.57
CA LYS A 184 4.42 -7.38 -5.35
C LYS A 184 3.99 -8.29 -4.20
N GLY A 185 3.94 -7.74 -3.00
CA GLY A 185 3.44 -8.38 -1.80
C GLY A 185 1.93 -8.57 -1.84
N LEU A 186 1.19 -7.75 -1.08
CA LEU A 186 -0.27 -7.75 -1.08
C LEU A 186 -0.84 -7.35 -2.45
N ASN A 187 -1.96 -7.97 -2.81
CA ASN A 187 -2.75 -7.68 -3.99
C ASN A 187 -4.11 -7.05 -3.64
N PHE A 188 -4.91 -6.72 -4.64
CA PHE A 188 -6.25 -6.15 -4.43
C PHE A 188 -7.16 -7.08 -3.63
N ILE A 189 -7.17 -8.39 -3.94
CA ILE A 189 -8.08 -9.36 -3.30
C ILE A 189 -7.80 -9.44 -1.80
N GLU A 190 -6.52 -9.52 -1.40
CA GLU A 190 -6.15 -9.58 0.01
C GLU A 190 -6.54 -8.30 0.76
N CYS A 191 -6.41 -7.12 0.13
CA CYS A 191 -6.88 -5.87 0.72
C CYS A 191 -8.41 -5.79 0.80
N LEU A 192 -9.12 -6.23 -0.24
CA LEU A 192 -10.58 -6.30 -0.26
C LEU A 192 -11.12 -7.22 0.84
N GLN A 193 -10.50 -8.39 1.04
CA GLN A 193 -10.83 -9.31 2.14
C GLN A 193 -10.74 -8.65 3.51
N MET A 194 -9.64 -7.93 3.74
CA MET A 194 -9.43 -7.22 5.00
C MET A 194 -10.44 -6.09 5.18
N PHE A 195 -10.73 -5.29 4.15
CA PHE A 195 -11.73 -4.23 4.20
C PHE A 195 -13.14 -4.76 4.39
N GLU A 196 -13.50 -5.88 3.76
CA GLU A 196 -14.82 -6.51 3.97
C GLU A 196 -15.00 -6.95 5.42
N ALA A 197 -13.97 -7.51 6.03
CA ALA A 197 -14.00 -7.96 7.42
C ALA A 197 -13.91 -6.82 8.45
N ASP A 198 -13.45 -5.63 8.06
CA ASP A 198 -13.29 -4.49 8.97
C ASP A 198 -14.60 -3.74 9.19
N ALA A 199 -15.08 -3.74 10.43
CA ALA A 199 -16.34 -3.09 10.80
C ALA A 199 -16.33 -1.54 10.65
N GLU A 200 -15.15 -0.91 10.66
CA GLU A 200 -15.02 0.54 10.46
C GLU A 200 -15.02 0.95 8.98
N THR A 201 -14.78 0.01 8.07
CA THR A 201 -14.84 0.27 6.63
C THR A 201 -16.27 0.10 6.13
N GLU A 202 -16.89 1.18 5.65
CA GLU A 202 -18.27 1.16 5.11
C GLU A 202 -18.30 1.20 3.57
N ALA A 203 -17.25 1.68 2.91
CA ALA A 203 -17.09 1.71 1.46
C ALA A 203 -15.62 1.54 1.07
N ILE A 204 -15.38 1.16 -0.18
CA ILE A 204 -14.02 0.88 -0.67
C ILE A 204 -13.77 1.67 -1.96
N ILE A 205 -12.58 2.28 -2.07
CA ILE A 205 -12.05 2.81 -3.33
C ILE A 205 -10.89 1.93 -3.79
N MET A 206 -10.98 1.48 -5.04
CA MET A 206 -9.93 0.72 -5.71
C MET A 206 -9.35 1.53 -6.88
N VAL A 207 -8.03 1.81 -6.84
CA VAL A 207 -7.33 2.52 -7.92
C VAL A 207 -6.38 1.57 -8.62
N GLY A 208 -6.72 1.20 -9.83
CA GLY A 208 -5.95 0.32 -10.70
C GLY A 208 -5.34 1.08 -11.88
N GLU A 209 -4.71 0.34 -12.76
CA GLU A 209 -4.07 0.86 -13.96
C GLU A 209 -4.01 -0.21 -15.05
N ILE A 210 -3.60 0.18 -16.25
CA ILE A 210 -3.34 -0.76 -17.34
C ILE A 210 -2.26 -1.78 -16.98
N GLY A 211 -2.28 -2.93 -17.65
CA GLY A 211 -1.31 -4.01 -17.50
C GLY A 211 -1.69 -5.06 -16.46
N GLY A 212 -1.32 -6.29 -16.73
CA GLY A 212 -1.73 -7.45 -15.91
C GLY A 212 -3.24 -7.69 -15.92
N SER A 213 -3.70 -8.53 -15.00
CA SER A 213 -5.11 -8.93 -14.86
C SER A 213 -5.60 -8.87 -13.39
N ASP A 214 -4.89 -8.17 -12.53
CA ASP A 214 -5.21 -8.10 -11.09
C ASP A 214 -6.57 -7.44 -10.83
N GLU A 215 -6.93 -6.43 -11.63
CA GLU A 215 -8.19 -5.71 -11.49
C GLU A 215 -9.38 -6.54 -11.96
N GLU A 216 -9.22 -7.35 -13.01
CA GLU A 216 -10.24 -8.30 -13.46
C GLU A 216 -10.44 -9.40 -12.41
N ALA A 217 -9.38 -9.94 -11.83
CA ALA A 217 -9.47 -10.91 -10.74
C ALA A 217 -10.13 -10.29 -9.49
N ALA A 218 -9.83 -9.03 -9.17
CA ALA A 218 -10.48 -8.29 -8.11
C ALA A 218 -11.98 -8.06 -8.40
N ALA A 219 -12.36 -7.80 -9.64
CA ALA A 219 -13.76 -7.65 -10.04
C ALA A 219 -14.57 -8.92 -9.80
N GLU A 220 -14.04 -10.09 -10.19
CA GLU A 220 -14.70 -11.39 -9.88
C GLU A 220 -14.83 -11.60 -8.37
N TYR A 221 -13.81 -11.23 -7.61
CA TYR A 221 -13.86 -11.32 -6.14
C TYR A 221 -14.91 -10.36 -5.56
N ILE A 222 -14.99 -9.12 -6.03
CA ILE A 222 -15.98 -8.13 -5.61
C ILE A 222 -17.38 -8.67 -5.82
N LYS A 223 -17.67 -9.19 -7.01
CA LYS A 223 -18.99 -9.73 -7.38
C LYS A 223 -19.50 -10.79 -6.43
N SER A 224 -18.62 -11.65 -5.91
CA SER A 224 -18.99 -12.83 -5.15
C SER A 224 -18.77 -12.72 -3.63
N HIS A 225 -17.91 -11.80 -3.17
CA HIS A 225 -17.47 -11.79 -1.77
C HIS A 225 -17.53 -10.42 -1.08
N ILE A 226 -17.77 -9.32 -1.81
CA ILE A 226 -17.78 -7.98 -1.22
C ILE A 226 -19.21 -7.47 -1.09
N SER A 227 -19.65 -7.29 0.14
CA SER A 227 -20.96 -6.73 0.45
C SER A 227 -20.96 -5.21 0.50
N LYS A 228 -19.80 -4.59 0.68
CA LYS A 228 -19.64 -3.14 0.81
C LYS A 228 -19.66 -2.43 -0.55
N PRO A 229 -20.11 -1.16 -0.62
CA PRO A 229 -20.03 -0.36 -1.83
C PRO A 229 -18.58 -0.21 -2.33
N VAL A 230 -18.36 -0.39 -3.63
CA VAL A 230 -17.04 -0.24 -4.25
C VAL A 230 -17.09 0.84 -5.32
N ALA A 231 -16.18 1.81 -5.24
CA ALA A 231 -15.86 2.71 -6.32
C ALA A 231 -14.47 2.37 -6.89
N ALA A 232 -14.25 2.62 -8.18
CA ALA A 232 -12.98 2.34 -8.80
C ALA A 232 -12.55 3.40 -9.81
N TYR A 233 -11.26 3.46 -10.08
CA TYR A 233 -10.69 4.18 -11.21
C TYR A 233 -9.56 3.36 -11.84
N ILE A 234 -9.47 3.35 -13.17
CA ILE A 234 -8.40 2.68 -13.92
C ILE A 234 -7.61 3.72 -14.70
N ALA A 235 -6.33 3.86 -14.35
CA ALA A 235 -5.40 4.76 -15.02
C ALA A 235 -4.94 4.19 -16.38
N GLY A 236 -4.55 5.09 -17.28
CA GLY A 236 -3.97 4.73 -18.57
C GLY A 236 -5.00 4.47 -19.68
N GLN A 237 -6.21 5.02 -19.60
CA GLN A 237 -7.28 4.82 -20.60
C GLN A 237 -6.85 5.23 -22.03
N THR A 238 -5.96 6.21 -22.15
CA THR A 238 -5.43 6.70 -23.43
C THR A 238 -4.04 6.15 -23.76
N ALA A 239 -3.54 5.18 -23.00
CA ALA A 239 -2.20 4.65 -23.18
C ALA A 239 -2.09 3.84 -24.48
N PRO A 240 -1.06 4.07 -25.31
CA PRO A 240 -0.83 3.27 -26.49
C PRO A 240 -0.36 1.84 -26.12
N ALA A 241 -0.80 0.86 -26.91
CA ALA A 241 -0.37 -0.52 -26.75
C ALA A 241 1.16 -0.66 -26.89
N GLY A 242 1.78 -1.55 -26.10
CA GLY A 242 3.20 -1.84 -26.14
C GLY A 242 4.11 -0.78 -25.50
N LYS A 243 3.56 0.34 -25.01
CA LYS A 243 4.34 1.37 -24.29
C LYS A 243 4.13 1.25 -22.77
N ARG A 244 5.25 1.18 -22.04
CA ARG A 244 5.23 1.24 -20.57
C ARG A 244 4.88 2.66 -20.10
N MET A 245 3.92 2.77 -19.18
CA MET A 245 3.37 4.04 -18.71
C MET A 245 3.72 4.27 -17.23
N GLY A 246 4.96 4.68 -16.95
CA GLY A 246 5.46 4.90 -15.58
C GLY A 246 5.85 3.61 -14.88
N HIS A 247 4.94 2.93 -14.24
CA HIS A 247 5.20 1.69 -13.51
C HIS A 247 5.65 0.53 -14.41
N ALA A 248 6.50 -0.35 -13.87
CA ALA A 248 7.01 -1.50 -14.61
C ALA A 248 5.89 -2.46 -15.09
N GLY A 249 4.81 -2.57 -14.31
CA GLY A 249 3.64 -3.38 -14.64
C GLY A 249 2.61 -2.68 -15.53
N ALA A 250 2.70 -1.36 -15.76
CA ALA A 250 1.73 -0.58 -16.51
C ALA A 250 2.02 -0.60 -18.02
N ILE A 251 1.78 -1.76 -18.64
CA ILE A 251 1.96 -1.98 -20.08
C ILE A 251 0.85 -2.87 -20.64
N ILE A 252 0.26 -2.47 -21.76
CA ILE A 252 -0.67 -3.31 -22.52
C ILE A 252 0.15 -4.19 -23.45
N SER A 253 0.14 -5.51 -23.21
CA SER A 253 0.90 -6.47 -24.00
C SER A 253 0.09 -7.73 -24.30
N GLY A 254 0.34 -8.39 -25.44
CA GLY A 254 -0.35 -9.63 -25.81
C GLY A 254 -1.88 -9.50 -25.93
N GLY A 255 -2.40 -8.30 -26.15
CA GLY A 255 -3.83 -8.04 -26.25
C GLY A 255 -4.58 -7.94 -24.91
N SER A 256 -3.89 -8.12 -23.77
CA SER A 256 -4.45 -8.06 -22.42
C SER A 256 -4.03 -6.80 -21.64
N GLY A 257 -4.70 -6.52 -20.52
CA GLY A 257 -4.37 -5.42 -19.62
C GLY A 257 -4.85 -4.05 -20.09
N LYS A 258 -5.86 -3.97 -20.98
CA LYS A 258 -6.46 -2.70 -21.41
C LYS A 258 -7.33 -2.12 -20.32
N ALA A 259 -7.33 -0.79 -20.19
CA ALA A 259 -8.20 -0.11 -19.24
C ALA A 259 -9.69 -0.42 -19.47
N ALA A 260 -10.13 -0.46 -20.74
CA ALA A 260 -11.53 -0.72 -21.08
C ALA A 260 -12.02 -2.09 -20.58
N ASP A 261 -11.19 -3.14 -20.67
CA ASP A 261 -11.56 -4.49 -20.21
C ASP A 261 -11.69 -4.52 -18.68
N LYS A 262 -10.78 -3.86 -17.97
CA LYS A 262 -10.80 -3.72 -16.50
C LYS A 262 -12.02 -2.91 -16.02
N ILE A 263 -12.31 -1.78 -16.65
CA ILE A 263 -13.47 -0.93 -16.36
C ILE A 263 -14.74 -1.76 -16.52
N ARG A 264 -14.90 -2.44 -17.65
CA ARG A 264 -16.07 -3.30 -17.90
C ARG A 264 -16.22 -4.42 -16.86
N ALA A 265 -15.12 -5.07 -16.48
CA ALA A 265 -15.15 -6.11 -15.46
C ALA A 265 -15.64 -5.58 -14.10
N LEU A 266 -15.14 -4.40 -13.70
CA LEU A 266 -15.50 -3.76 -12.43
C LEU A 266 -16.97 -3.30 -12.44
N GLU A 267 -17.46 -2.72 -13.53
CA GLU A 267 -18.87 -2.33 -13.70
C GLU A 267 -19.80 -3.54 -13.63
N LEU A 268 -19.44 -4.65 -14.29
CA LEU A 268 -20.19 -5.92 -14.23
C LEU A 268 -20.18 -6.56 -12.83
N ALA A 269 -19.18 -6.23 -12.02
CA ALA A 269 -19.10 -6.63 -10.62
C ALA A 269 -19.89 -5.71 -9.66
N GLY A 270 -20.55 -4.66 -10.19
CA GLY A 270 -21.33 -3.71 -9.42
C GLY A 270 -20.53 -2.55 -8.81
N ALA A 271 -19.27 -2.37 -9.20
CA ALA A 271 -18.49 -1.21 -8.80
C ALA A 271 -18.88 0.04 -9.63
N VAL A 272 -18.87 1.21 -8.98
CA VAL A 272 -19.04 2.50 -9.68
C VAL A 272 -17.68 2.98 -10.16
N VAL A 273 -17.45 2.98 -11.48
CA VAL A 273 -16.15 3.37 -12.05
C VAL A 273 -16.16 4.85 -12.43
N ALA A 274 -15.22 5.61 -11.84
CA ALA A 274 -15.02 7.01 -12.19
C ALA A 274 -14.41 7.16 -13.59
N SER A 275 -14.89 8.11 -14.37
CA SER A 275 -14.36 8.41 -15.70
C SER A 275 -13.02 9.17 -15.68
N SER A 276 -12.72 9.84 -14.57
CA SER A 276 -11.48 10.58 -14.35
C SER A 276 -11.03 10.46 -12.90
N PRO A 277 -9.75 10.71 -12.57
CA PRO A 277 -9.29 10.72 -11.19
C PRO A 277 -10.07 11.71 -10.31
N ALA A 278 -10.46 12.85 -10.84
CA ALA A 278 -11.21 13.89 -10.12
C ALA A 278 -12.62 13.47 -9.71
N GLY A 279 -13.17 12.39 -10.29
CA GLY A 279 -14.50 11.87 -9.97
C GLY A 279 -14.54 10.77 -8.92
N LEU A 280 -13.42 10.41 -8.29
CA LEU A 280 -13.36 9.30 -7.33
C LEU A 280 -14.25 9.52 -6.10
N GLY A 281 -14.29 10.74 -5.58
CA GLY A 281 -15.16 11.09 -4.45
C GLY A 281 -16.65 10.99 -4.77
N GLU A 282 -17.05 11.45 -5.97
CA GLU A 282 -18.43 11.33 -6.44
C GLU A 282 -18.81 9.87 -6.70
N ALA A 283 -17.88 9.09 -7.26
CA ALA A 283 -18.10 7.67 -7.53
C ALA A 283 -18.35 6.87 -6.24
N VAL A 284 -17.59 7.12 -5.16
CA VAL A 284 -17.82 6.42 -3.89
C VAL A 284 -19.13 6.85 -3.25
N LEU A 285 -19.53 8.12 -3.34
CA LEU A 285 -20.86 8.57 -2.88
C LEU A 285 -21.99 7.90 -3.68
N ALA A 286 -21.84 7.76 -5.00
CA ALA A 286 -22.80 7.06 -5.83
C ALA A 286 -22.89 5.58 -5.47
N ALA A 287 -21.74 4.90 -5.25
CA ALA A 287 -21.70 3.52 -4.83
C ALA A 287 -22.42 3.29 -3.48
N ILE A 288 -22.23 4.20 -2.51
CA ILE A 288 -22.92 4.14 -1.21
C ILE A 288 -24.44 4.29 -1.39
N LYS A 289 -24.88 5.23 -2.21
CA LYS A 289 -26.32 5.46 -2.47
C LYS A 289 -26.98 4.27 -3.18
N HIS A 290 -26.33 3.69 -4.20
CA HIS A 290 -26.83 2.52 -4.91
C HIS A 290 -27.03 1.29 -4.03
N LYS A 291 -26.22 1.15 -2.97
CA LYS A 291 -26.30 0.00 -2.07
C LYS A 291 -27.30 0.20 -0.92
N ALA A 292 -27.70 1.44 -0.65
CA ALA A 292 -28.67 1.80 0.39
C ALA A 292 -30.14 1.76 -0.08
N GLY A 293 -30.38 1.70 -1.40
CA GLY A 293 -31.72 1.60 -2.03
C GLY A 293 -31.95 0.21 -2.55
#